data_e5736d1a63b154e7c7239193a2baa10b
#
_entry.id   e5736d1a63b154e7c7239193a2baa10b
#
_cell.length_a   1.000
_cell.length_b   1.000
_cell.length_c   1.000
_cell.angle_alpha   90.00
_cell.angle_beta   90.00
_cell.angle_gamma   90.00
#
_symmetry.space_group_name_H-M   'P 1'
#
loop_
_entity.id
_entity.type
_entity.pdbx_description
1 polymer ?
#
loop_
_entity_poly.entity_id
_entity_poly.type
_entity_poly.pdbx_seq_one_letter_code
_entity_poly.pdbx_strand_id
1 'polypeptide(L)'
;RFIIHDGKVFEKYAGPLKCDKRTKKAKKMTVIPNYPYKKLYKTFERFAEEEQCMDYNKEFGGYGYLYNPNAFWDWYQIGGRWPNIFLVKETCEECTEGEHSWTCQDSKPASPQGYKWVCAARKKDIEWQVMHDWKIKTESENYELYKHIFTTGEKPQNFFCHISDNGILGFDSYLYIKDESLDEYLTRHGFFSKYQYPNLAYAFLDQGEYYSQDDNWTDRQSPEERKEAWHKILNHYICSIPSDSVMVGVDCHI
;
A
#
# COMPACT_ATOMS: atom_id res chain seq x y z
N ARG A 1 10.94 -18.21 12.02
CA ARG A 1 9.74 -18.91 11.45
C ARG A 1 9.92 -20.39 11.68
N PHE A 2 8.91 -21.05 12.23
CA PHE A 2 8.90 -22.49 12.47
C PHE A 2 8.08 -23.18 11.39
N ILE A 3 8.50 -24.37 11.00
CA ILE A 3 7.74 -25.23 10.10
C ILE A 3 7.41 -26.49 10.89
N ILE A 4 6.16 -26.92 10.86
CA ILE A 4 5.76 -28.23 11.31
C ILE A 4 5.80 -29.18 10.11
N HIS A 5 6.64 -30.21 10.22
CA HIS A 5 6.73 -31.28 9.24
C HIS A 5 6.80 -32.62 9.97
N ASP A 6 5.92 -33.56 9.63
CA ASP A 6 5.78 -34.86 10.30
C ASP A 6 5.67 -34.76 11.83
N GLY A 7 4.87 -33.80 12.32
CA GLY A 7 4.66 -33.60 13.76
C GLY A 7 5.88 -33.05 14.53
N LYS A 8 6.94 -32.65 13.83
CA LYS A 8 8.12 -32.02 14.42
C LYS A 8 8.17 -30.55 14.04
N VAL A 9 8.49 -29.72 15.02
CA VAL A 9 8.68 -28.27 14.83
C VAL A 9 10.12 -28.03 14.40
N PHE A 10 10.30 -27.46 13.23
CA PHE A 10 11.61 -27.03 12.71
C PHE A 10 11.66 -25.51 12.69
N GLU A 11 12.72 -24.95 13.27
CA GLU A 11 13.01 -23.54 13.11
C GLU A 11 13.52 -23.26 11.70
N LYS A 12 12.71 -22.56 10.89
CA LYS A 12 13.16 -22.01 9.61
C LYS A 12 13.41 -20.51 9.78
N TYR A 13 14.32 -20.14 10.62
CA TYR A 13 14.83 -18.79 10.64
C TYR A 13 16.17 -18.72 9.96
N ALA A 14 16.12 -18.19 8.79
CA ALA A 14 17.28 -17.54 8.22
C ALA A 14 17.26 -16.11 8.74
N GLY A 15 18.18 -15.78 9.62
CA GLY A 15 18.42 -14.38 9.96
C GLY A 15 18.66 -13.55 8.69
N PRO A 16 18.56 -12.21 8.76
CA PRO A 16 18.73 -11.36 7.60
C PRO A 16 20.05 -11.70 6.90
N LEU A 17 19.99 -11.93 5.60
CA LEU A 17 21.17 -12.13 4.76
C LEU A 17 22.09 -10.93 4.96
N LYS A 18 23.18 -11.13 5.70
CA LYS A 18 24.23 -10.12 5.77
C LYS A 18 24.98 -10.17 4.45
N CYS A 19 24.64 -9.24 3.55
CA CYS A 19 25.45 -9.00 2.37
C CYS A 19 26.82 -8.45 2.79
N ASP A 20 27.89 -9.07 2.31
CA ASP A 20 29.21 -8.46 2.36
C ASP A 20 29.20 -7.24 1.41
N LYS A 21 29.24 -6.04 1.99
CA LYS A 21 29.22 -4.78 1.24
C LYS A 21 30.38 -4.65 0.23
N ARG A 22 31.49 -5.40 0.42
CA ARG A 22 32.66 -5.37 -0.48
C ARG A 22 32.49 -6.27 -1.69
N THR A 23 31.91 -7.45 -1.52
CA THR A 23 31.84 -8.46 -2.56
C THR A 23 30.46 -8.58 -3.20
N LYS A 24 29.43 -7.92 -2.65
CA LYS A 24 28.01 -8.09 -3.02
C LYS A 24 27.53 -9.55 -3.03
N LYS A 25 28.30 -10.46 -2.42
CA LYS A 25 27.93 -11.87 -2.29
C LYS A 25 27.13 -12.06 -1.02
N ALA A 26 25.98 -12.73 -1.13
CA ALA A 26 25.22 -13.17 0.03
C ALA A 26 26.10 -14.11 0.86
N LYS A 27 26.37 -13.77 2.13
CA LYS A 27 27.00 -14.70 3.06
C LYS A 27 26.03 -15.84 3.31
N LYS A 28 26.56 -17.07 3.28
CA LYS A 28 25.80 -18.27 3.62
C LYS A 28 25.13 -18.04 4.97
N MET A 29 23.82 -18.22 5.01
CA MET A 29 23.04 -17.99 6.22
C MET A 29 23.53 -18.93 7.31
N THR A 30 23.91 -18.37 8.45
CA THR A 30 24.21 -19.17 9.62
C THR A 30 22.87 -19.44 10.31
N VAL A 31 22.39 -20.66 10.22
CA VAL A 31 21.29 -21.13 11.06
C VAL A 31 21.79 -21.01 12.51
N ILE A 32 21.07 -20.27 13.35
CA ILE A 32 21.32 -20.25 14.79
C ILE A 32 20.58 -21.48 15.34
N PRO A 33 21.27 -22.61 15.59
CA PRO A 33 20.61 -23.86 15.91
C PRO A 33 19.95 -23.86 17.30
N ASN A 34 20.25 -22.89 18.14
CA ASN A 34 19.73 -22.78 19.50
C ASN A 34 19.41 -21.33 19.82
N TYR A 35 18.29 -20.83 19.29
CA TYR A 35 17.78 -19.55 19.77
C TYR A 35 17.48 -19.68 21.28
N PRO A 36 18.03 -18.79 22.14
CA PRO A 36 17.95 -18.97 23.59
C PRO A 36 16.59 -18.53 24.15
N TYR A 37 15.49 -18.98 23.53
CA TYR A 37 14.13 -18.60 23.95
C TYR A 37 13.86 -18.93 25.43
N LYS A 38 14.46 -20.00 25.97
CA LYS A 38 14.32 -20.41 27.38
C LYS A 38 14.79 -19.35 28.38
N LYS A 39 15.67 -18.45 27.98
CA LYS A 39 16.12 -17.34 28.84
C LYS A 39 15.07 -16.26 28.99
N LEU A 40 14.31 -16.02 27.94
CA LEU A 40 13.31 -14.93 27.87
C LEU A 40 11.89 -15.45 28.19
N TYR A 41 11.52 -16.59 27.66
CA TYR A 41 10.14 -17.08 27.66
C TYR A 41 9.90 -18.30 28.53
N LYS A 42 10.92 -18.88 29.17
CA LYS A 42 10.90 -20.08 30.02
C LYS A 42 10.40 -21.35 29.31
N THR A 43 9.33 -21.29 28.51
CA THR A 43 8.77 -22.41 27.74
C THR A 43 8.68 -22.06 26.26
N PHE A 44 8.62 -23.12 25.42
CA PHE A 44 8.46 -22.97 23.99
C PHE A 44 7.08 -22.38 23.63
N GLU A 45 6.05 -22.79 24.37
CA GLU A 45 4.67 -22.34 24.16
C GLU A 45 4.60 -20.81 24.30
N ARG A 46 5.13 -20.27 25.38
CA ARG A 46 5.16 -18.81 25.58
C ARG A 46 5.96 -18.09 24.50
N PHE A 47 7.07 -18.65 24.07
CA PHE A 47 7.83 -18.10 22.96
C PHE A 47 7.05 -18.11 21.66
N ALA A 48 6.34 -19.21 21.35
CA ALA A 48 5.54 -19.33 20.15
C ALA A 48 4.37 -18.32 20.13
N GLU A 49 3.66 -18.20 21.25
CA GLU A 49 2.49 -17.30 21.37
C GLU A 49 2.89 -15.82 21.47
N GLU A 50 3.80 -15.47 22.37
CA GLU A 50 4.11 -14.08 22.72
C GLU A 50 5.07 -13.41 21.70
N GLU A 51 6.07 -14.16 21.22
CA GLU A 51 7.09 -13.60 20.33
C GLU A 51 6.82 -13.88 18.86
N GLN A 52 6.30 -15.09 18.58
CA GLN A 52 6.09 -15.52 17.20
C GLN A 52 4.64 -15.38 16.74
N CYS A 53 3.73 -14.96 17.63
CA CYS A 53 2.29 -14.83 17.34
C CYS A 53 1.71 -16.09 16.68
N MET A 54 2.11 -17.27 17.16
CA MET A 54 1.65 -18.56 16.64
C MET A 54 0.50 -19.08 17.48
N ASP A 55 -0.50 -19.66 16.80
CA ASP A 55 -1.60 -20.37 17.46
C ASP A 55 -1.29 -21.86 17.58
N TYR A 56 -1.80 -22.48 18.66
CA TYR A 56 -1.75 -23.93 18.80
C TYR A 56 -2.82 -24.58 17.92
N ASN A 57 -2.39 -25.33 16.92
CA ASN A 57 -3.29 -26.09 16.07
C ASN A 57 -3.46 -27.52 16.61
N LYS A 58 -4.69 -27.87 17.03
CA LYS A 58 -5.02 -29.18 17.60
C LYS A 58 -4.93 -30.31 16.58
N GLU A 59 -5.24 -30.03 15.32
CA GLU A 59 -5.21 -31.02 14.25
C GLU A 59 -3.78 -31.48 13.95
N PHE A 60 -2.85 -30.55 13.95
CA PHE A 60 -1.42 -30.83 13.70
C PHE A 60 -0.60 -31.06 14.97
N GLY A 61 -1.21 -30.84 16.15
CA GLY A 61 -0.54 -31.04 17.43
C GLY A 61 0.65 -30.13 17.69
N GLY A 62 0.61 -28.88 17.20
CA GLY A 62 1.75 -27.96 17.32
C GLY A 62 1.38 -26.49 17.08
N TYR A 63 2.34 -25.61 17.38
CA TYR A 63 2.25 -24.18 17.11
C TYR A 63 2.65 -23.87 15.68
N GLY A 64 1.92 -22.97 15.02
CA GLY A 64 2.23 -22.55 13.67
C GLY A 64 1.22 -21.57 13.10
N TYR A 65 1.40 -21.22 11.83
CA TYR A 65 0.45 -20.40 11.08
C TYR A 65 -0.27 -21.27 10.07
N LEU A 66 -1.54 -20.96 9.84
CA LEU A 66 -2.21 -21.41 8.63
C LEU A 66 -1.65 -20.64 7.46
N TYR A 67 -1.11 -21.38 6.50
CA TYR A 67 -0.44 -20.81 5.34
C TYR A 67 -0.98 -21.47 4.07
N ASN A 68 -1.42 -20.64 3.13
CA ASN A 68 -1.75 -21.09 1.79
C ASN A 68 -0.53 -20.90 0.87
N PRO A 69 0.14 -21.99 0.43
CA PRO A 69 1.34 -21.88 -0.41
C PRO A 69 1.07 -21.25 -1.78
N ASN A 70 -0.20 -21.16 -2.20
CA ASN A 70 -0.61 -20.55 -3.45
C ASN A 70 -1.14 -19.13 -3.27
N ALA A 71 -1.08 -18.58 -2.07
CA ALA A 71 -1.49 -17.20 -1.85
C ALA A 71 -0.42 -16.24 -2.39
N PHE A 72 -0.86 -15.20 -3.09
CA PHE A 72 0.01 -14.11 -3.53
C PHE A 72 0.52 -13.27 -2.35
N TRP A 73 -0.29 -13.20 -1.26
CA TRP A 73 0.00 -12.40 -0.07
C TRP A 73 -0.02 -13.26 1.18
N ASP A 74 0.80 -12.92 2.16
CA ASP A 74 0.80 -13.55 3.48
C ASP A 74 -0.32 -13.00 4.37
N TRP A 75 -0.83 -11.81 4.04
CA TRP A 75 -1.91 -11.12 4.74
C TRP A 75 -2.67 -10.19 3.79
N TYR A 76 -3.98 -10.08 3.99
CA TYR A 76 -4.81 -9.09 3.32
C TYR A 76 -5.98 -8.63 4.19
N GLN A 77 -6.46 -7.42 3.94
CA GLN A 77 -7.65 -6.84 4.55
C GLN A 77 -8.43 -6.04 3.52
N ILE A 78 -9.75 -6.23 3.46
CA ILE A 78 -10.62 -5.41 2.61
C ILE A 78 -10.66 -4.00 3.19
N GLY A 79 -10.31 -3.01 2.38
CA GLY A 79 -10.11 -1.63 2.80
C GLY A 79 -8.77 -1.43 3.50
N GLY A 80 -8.60 -1.94 4.73
CA GLY A 80 -7.39 -1.83 5.51
C GLY A 80 -6.86 -0.39 5.61
N ARG A 81 -5.62 -0.14 5.18
CA ARG A 81 -5.02 1.22 5.10
C ARG A 81 -5.67 2.09 4.01
N TRP A 82 -6.44 1.49 3.09
CA TRP A 82 -7.06 2.13 1.92
C TRP A 82 -8.59 2.01 1.92
N PRO A 83 -9.28 2.33 3.04
CA PRO A 83 -10.72 2.11 3.17
C PRO A 83 -11.55 3.03 2.28
N ASN A 84 -10.94 4.10 1.75
CA ASN A 84 -11.61 5.19 1.04
C ASN A 84 -11.08 5.32 -0.40
N ILE A 85 -11.14 4.21 -1.15
CA ILE A 85 -10.55 4.15 -2.50
C ILE A 85 -11.50 4.62 -3.60
N PHE A 86 -12.82 4.36 -3.44
CA PHE A 86 -13.85 4.70 -4.42
C PHE A 86 -14.82 5.74 -3.85
N LEU A 87 -15.26 6.66 -4.71
CA LEU A 87 -16.28 7.65 -4.40
C LEU A 87 -17.60 7.22 -5.03
N VAL A 88 -18.65 7.15 -4.21
CA VAL A 88 -20.01 6.81 -4.64
C VAL A 88 -21.01 7.84 -4.11
N LYS A 89 -22.24 7.88 -4.65
CA LYS A 89 -23.32 8.69 -4.07
C LYS A 89 -23.64 8.21 -2.65
N GLU A 90 -24.03 9.11 -1.75
CA GLU A 90 -24.47 8.73 -0.40
C GLU A 90 -25.62 7.72 -0.40
N THR A 91 -26.47 7.77 -1.43
CA THR A 91 -27.62 6.86 -1.63
C THR A 91 -27.21 5.49 -2.16
N CYS A 92 -25.94 5.22 -2.43
CA CYS A 92 -25.50 3.91 -2.89
C CYS A 92 -25.65 2.89 -1.77
N GLU A 93 -26.49 1.87 -1.98
CA GLU A 93 -26.77 0.79 -1.04
C GLU A 93 -25.85 -0.43 -1.27
N GLU A 94 -25.53 -0.71 -2.53
CA GLU A 94 -24.67 -1.85 -2.92
C GLU A 94 -23.18 -1.47 -2.91
N CYS A 95 -22.70 -0.97 -1.78
CA CYS A 95 -21.31 -0.60 -1.59
C CYS A 95 -20.87 -0.96 -0.16
N THR A 96 -19.55 -1.12 0.05
CA THR A 96 -19.00 -1.44 1.36
C THR A 96 -18.09 -0.32 1.83
N GLU A 97 -18.40 0.25 2.98
CA GLU A 97 -17.48 1.16 3.69
C GLU A 97 -16.36 0.30 4.30
N GLY A 98 -15.12 0.72 4.11
CA GLY A 98 -13.97 0.00 4.64
C GLY A 98 -13.86 0.16 6.15
N GLU A 99 -13.48 -0.93 6.81
CA GLU A 99 -13.02 -0.84 8.20
C GLU A 99 -11.63 -0.20 8.21
N HIS A 100 -11.46 0.80 9.06
CA HIS A 100 -10.16 1.43 9.26
C HIS A 100 -9.22 0.45 9.97
N SER A 101 -8.04 0.25 9.41
CA SER A 101 -6.99 -0.47 10.12
C SER A 101 -6.51 0.38 11.31
N TRP A 102 -5.97 -0.28 12.33
CA TRP A 102 -5.36 0.35 13.52
C TRP A 102 -4.24 1.36 13.18
N THR A 103 -3.71 1.32 11.96
CA THR A 103 -2.68 2.25 11.47
C THR A 103 -3.25 3.50 10.79
N CYS A 104 -4.55 3.52 10.48
CA CYS A 104 -5.19 4.69 9.90
C CYS A 104 -5.68 5.62 11.02
N GLN A 105 -5.19 6.83 11.06
CA GLN A 105 -5.76 7.87 11.90
C GLN A 105 -7.23 8.10 11.53
N ASP A 106 -8.07 8.31 12.55
CA ASP A 106 -9.54 8.32 12.52
C ASP A 106 -10.23 9.37 11.62
N SER A 107 -9.52 10.05 10.74
CA SER A 107 -10.13 11.03 9.86
C SER A 107 -10.53 10.42 8.52
N LYS A 108 -11.83 10.18 8.33
CA LYS A 108 -12.36 9.98 6.97
C LYS A 108 -11.93 11.16 6.10
N PRO A 109 -11.40 10.93 4.89
CA PRO A 109 -11.08 12.03 4.00
C PRO A 109 -12.36 12.83 3.70
N ALA A 110 -12.23 14.13 3.55
CA ALA A 110 -13.34 14.96 3.13
C ALA A 110 -13.90 14.43 1.78
N SER A 111 -15.20 14.45 1.64
CA SER A 111 -15.89 14.07 0.40
C SER A 111 -16.68 15.26 -0.16
N PRO A 112 -16.95 15.32 -1.47
CA PRO A 112 -17.91 16.26 -2.02
C PRO A 112 -19.29 16.06 -1.38
N GLN A 113 -20.09 17.12 -1.32
CA GLN A 113 -21.45 17.03 -0.78
C GLN A 113 -22.30 16.04 -1.60
N GLY A 114 -23.00 15.13 -0.91
CA GLY A 114 -23.83 14.10 -1.51
C GLY A 114 -23.08 12.84 -1.93
N TYR A 115 -21.79 12.73 -1.57
CA TYR A 115 -20.93 11.57 -1.88
C TYR A 115 -20.27 11.02 -0.62
N LYS A 116 -19.94 9.72 -0.68
CA LYS A 116 -19.19 9.02 0.37
C LYS A 116 -18.06 8.18 -0.22
N TRP A 117 -17.01 8.01 0.57
CA TRP A 117 -15.91 7.11 0.24
C TRP A 117 -16.20 5.69 0.73
N VAL A 118 -15.85 4.69 -0.10
CA VAL A 118 -16.06 3.27 0.17
C VAL A 118 -14.85 2.45 -0.28
N CYS A 119 -14.71 1.23 0.24
CA CYS A 119 -13.66 0.31 -0.20
C CYS A 119 -14.12 -0.67 -1.29
N ALA A 120 -15.42 -0.86 -1.46
CA ALA A 120 -15.95 -1.73 -2.52
C ALA A 120 -17.25 -1.15 -3.11
N ALA A 121 -17.37 -1.22 -4.44
CA ALA A 121 -18.57 -0.81 -5.17
C ALA A 121 -18.60 -1.45 -6.56
N ARG A 122 -19.77 -1.46 -7.21
CA ARG A 122 -19.84 -1.81 -8.63
C ARG A 122 -19.23 -0.69 -9.47
N LYS A 123 -18.52 -1.04 -10.54
CA LYS A 123 -17.90 -0.07 -11.45
C LYS A 123 -18.85 1.04 -11.88
N LYS A 124 -20.13 0.71 -12.19
CA LYS A 124 -21.16 1.67 -12.62
C LYS A 124 -21.60 2.66 -11.55
N ASP A 125 -21.43 2.30 -10.26
CA ASP A 125 -21.86 3.10 -9.13
C ASP A 125 -20.75 4.03 -8.61
N ILE A 126 -19.53 3.86 -9.15
CA ILE A 126 -18.38 4.72 -8.83
C ILE A 126 -18.47 5.99 -9.66
N GLU A 127 -18.46 7.13 -8.98
CA GLU A 127 -18.55 8.46 -9.58
C GLU A 127 -17.16 8.94 -10.05
N TRP A 128 -16.65 8.29 -11.09
CA TRP A 128 -15.27 8.40 -11.59
C TRP A 128 -14.84 9.83 -11.87
N GLN A 129 -15.69 10.61 -12.58
CA GLN A 129 -15.35 12.00 -12.92
C GLN A 129 -15.31 12.87 -11.67
N VAL A 130 -16.33 12.75 -10.80
CA VAL A 130 -16.38 13.52 -9.53
C VAL A 130 -15.18 13.17 -8.65
N MET A 131 -14.85 11.89 -8.57
CA MET A 131 -13.68 11.40 -7.81
C MET A 131 -12.38 11.95 -8.37
N HIS A 132 -12.21 11.95 -9.69
CA HIS A 132 -11.02 12.47 -10.36
C HIS A 132 -10.88 13.98 -10.10
N ASP A 133 -11.94 14.74 -10.32
CA ASP A 133 -11.94 16.20 -10.15
C ASP A 133 -11.69 16.59 -8.69
N TRP A 134 -12.27 15.84 -7.74
CA TRP A 134 -12.07 16.05 -6.33
C TRP A 134 -10.60 15.81 -5.92
N LYS A 135 -10.01 14.73 -6.41
CA LYS A 135 -8.59 14.41 -6.15
C LYS A 135 -7.67 15.49 -6.74
N ILE A 136 -7.90 15.93 -7.97
CA ILE A 136 -7.12 17.01 -8.59
C ILE A 136 -7.26 18.30 -7.78
N LYS A 137 -8.49 18.65 -7.37
CA LYS A 137 -8.72 19.84 -6.54
C LYS A 137 -7.94 19.77 -5.23
N THR A 138 -8.01 18.64 -4.52
CA THR A 138 -7.31 18.45 -3.25
C THR A 138 -5.80 18.55 -3.44
N GLU A 139 -5.26 17.94 -4.49
CA GLU A 139 -3.83 18.02 -4.78
C GLU A 139 -3.39 19.42 -5.22
N SER A 140 -4.24 20.16 -5.91
CA SER A 140 -3.97 21.56 -6.25
C SER A 140 -3.94 22.44 -4.99
N GLU A 141 -4.81 22.20 -4.02
CA GLU A 141 -4.80 22.87 -2.71
C GLU A 141 -3.52 22.51 -1.93
N ASN A 142 -3.07 21.26 -1.98
CA ASN A 142 -1.80 20.82 -1.40
C ASN A 142 -0.61 21.52 -2.07
N TYR A 143 -0.60 21.62 -3.39
CA TYR A 143 0.45 22.34 -4.13
C TYR A 143 0.57 23.80 -3.66
N GLU A 144 -0.53 24.53 -3.55
CA GLU A 144 -0.51 25.92 -3.09
C GLU A 144 -0.03 26.02 -1.63
N LEU A 145 -0.45 25.11 -0.76
CA LEU A 145 0.03 25.02 0.62
C LEU A 145 1.55 24.79 0.67
N TYR A 146 2.05 23.80 -0.07
CA TYR A 146 3.48 23.45 -0.05
C TYR A 146 4.35 24.55 -0.68
N LYS A 147 3.87 25.19 -1.73
CA LYS A 147 4.51 26.35 -2.33
C LYS A 147 4.58 27.54 -1.36
N HIS A 148 3.50 27.78 -0.62
CA HIS A 148 3.46 28.79 0.45
C HIS A 148 4.50 28.48 1.54
N ILE A 149 4.50 27.25 2.07
CA ILE A 149 5.47 26.81 3.09
C ILE A 149 6.91 26.97 2.56
N PHE A 150 7.16 26.57 1.31
CA PHE A 150 8.48 26.68 0.69
C PHE A 150 8.95 28.14 0.61
N THR A 151 8.03 29.05 0.28
CA THR A 151 8.35 30.48 0.03
C THR A 151 8.49 31.27 1.34
N THR A 152 7.65 31.00 2.33
CA THR A 152 7.55 31.82 3.55
C THR A 152 8.17 31.17 4.78
N GLY A 153 8.28 29.83 4.79
CA GLY A 153 8.62 29.05 5.98
C GLY A 153 7.46 28.89 6.96
N GLU A 154 6.30 29.53 6.71
CA GLU A 154 5.12 29.42 7.57
C GLU A 154 4.41 28.10 7.30
N LYS A 155 4.18 27.30 8.35
CA LYS A 155 3.57 25.98 8.23
C LYS A 155 2.51 25.74 9.30
N PRO A 156 1.50 24.89 9.02
CA PRO A 156 0.51 24.49 10.02
C PRO A 156 1.16 23.87 11.25
N GLN A 157 0.48 24.00 12.40
CA GLN A 157 0.92 23.35 13.63
C GLN A 157 1.02 21.83 13.40
N ASN A 158 2.10 21.21 13.87
CA ASN A 158 2.40 19.78 13.72
C ASN A 158 2.69 19.32 12.28
N PHE A 159 2.94 20.24 11.33
CA PHE A 159 3.38 19.88 9.99
C PHE A 159 4.91 19.75 9.94
N PHE A 160 5.40 18.53 9.81
CA PHE A 160 6.84 18.24 9.80
C PHE A 160 7.36 18.18 8.35
N CYS A 161 8.23 19.10 8.01
CA CYS A 161 8.93 19.15 6.73
C CYS A 161 10.23 19.94 6.88
N HIS A 162 11.14 19.76 5.96
CA HIS A 162 12.35 20.58 5.82
C HIS A 162 12.54 20.95 4.34
N ILE A 163 13.31 22.01 4.10
CA ILE A 163 13.73 22.41 2.76
C ILE A 163 15.18 21.99 2.61
N SER A 164 15.47 21.15 1.61
CA SER A 164 16.84 20.74 1.30
C SER A 164 17.60 21.83 0.55
N ASP A 165 18.92 21.74 0.54
CA ASP A 165 19.81 22.64 -0.24
C ASP A 165 19.50 22.61 -1.74
N ASN A 166 18.92 21.53 -2.24
CA ASN A 166 18.52 21.35 -3.64
C ASN A 166 17.13 21.96 -3.95
N GLY A 167 16.53 22.69 -3.03
CA GLY A 167 15.22 23.34 -3.23
C GLY A 167 14.05 22.37 -3.24
N ILE A 168 14.10 21.33 -2.42
CA ILE A 168 13.01 20.36 -2.25
C ILE A 168 12.40 20.51 -0.86
N LEU A 169 11.09 20.70 -0.79
CA LEU A 169 10.32 20.61 0.45
C LEU A 169 9.88 19.16 0.65
N GLY A 170 10.18 18.57 1.77
CA GLY A 170 9.77 17.20 2.08
C GLY A 170 10.30 16.68 3.41
N PHE A 171 10.05 15.40 3.66
CA PHE A 171 10.67 14.63 4.75
C PHE A 171 11.10 13.27 4.19
N ASP A 172 10.19 12.32 4.05
CA ASP A 172 10.44 11.01 3.43
C ASP A 172 10.06 10.99 1.94
N SER A 173 9.36 12.02 1.47
CA SER A 173 8.92 12.17 0.08
C SER A 173 9.04 13.63 -0.37
N TYR A 174 9.07 13.85 -1.68
CA TYR A 174 9.12 15.17 -2.28
C TYR A 174 7.72 15.77 -2.31
N LEU A 175 7.41 16.64 -1.34
CA LEU A 175 6.13 17.36 -1.28
C LEU A 175 6.07 18.45 -2.36
N TYR A 176 7.13 19.25 -2.51
CA TYR A 176 7.23 20.32 -3.50
C TYR A 176 8.68 20.47 -3.96
N ILE A 177 8.86 20.75 -5.24
CA ILE A 177 10.16 21.06 -5.84
C ILE A 177 10.15 22.53 -6.26
N LYS A 178 11.24 23.23 -5.96
CA LYS A 178 11.39 24.65 -6.30
C LYS A 178 11.06 24.90 -7.77
N ASP A 179 10.23 25.91 -8.01
CA ASP A 179 9.84 26.40 -9.33
C ASP A 179 9.05 25.40 -10.20
N GLU A 180 8.62 24.24 -9.64
CA GLU A 180 7.71 23.35 -10.38
C GLU A 180 6.34 24.02 -10.58
N SER A 181 5.79 23.87 -11.77
CA SER A 181 4.42 24.27 -12.09
C SER A 181 3.39 23.29 -11.46
N LEU A 182 2.14 23.72 -11.36
CA LEU A 182 1.05 22.85 -10.91
C LEU A 182 0.92 21.59 -11.79
N ASP A 183 1.11 21.71 -13.09
CA ASP A 183 1.00 20.58 -14.03
C ASP A 183 2.14 19.56 -13.82
N GLU A 184 3.38 20.03 -13.63
CA GLU A 184 4.52 19.18 -13.28
C GLU A 184 4.30 18.49 -11.93
N TYR A 185 3.81 19.23 -10.92
CA TYR A 185 3.47 18.69 -9.62
C TYR A 185 2.41 17.58 -9.73
N LEU A 186 1.30 17.84 -10.40
CA LEU A 186 0.22 16.86 -10.60
C LEU A 186 0.71 15.63 -11.35
N THR A 187 1.51 15.82 -12.40
CA THR A 187 2.12 14.72 -13.18
C THR A 187 3.02 13.86 -12.30
N ARG A 188 3.89 14.48 -11.50
CA ARG A 188 4.79 13.79 -10.56
C ARG A 188 4.00 13.00 -9.49
N HIS A 189 2.84 13.49 -9.09
CA HIS A 189 1.92 12.80 -8.18
C HIS A 189 1.02 11.76 -8.88
N GLY A 190 1.15 11.58 -10.20
CA GLY A 190 0.44 10.55 -10.96
C GLY A 190 -0.97 10.97 -11.40
N PHE A 191 -1.24 12.26 -11.42
CA PHE A 191 -2.50 12.80 -11.95
C PHE A 191 -2.32 13.19 -13.41
N PHE A 192 -2.87 12.36 -14.30
CA PHE A 192 -2.79 12.57 -15.75
C PHE A 192 -4.18 12.87 -16.30
N SER A 193 -4.42 14.12 -16.72
CA SER A 193 -5.71 14.60 -17.22
C SER A 193 -6.24 13.86 -18.47
N LYS A 194 -5.35 13.18 -19.18
CA LYS A 194 -5.69 12.42 -20.39
C LYS A 194 -6.36 11.06 -20.12
N TYR A 195 -6.37 10.59 -18.88
CA TYR A 195 -6.98 9.31 -18.51
C TYR A 195 -8.35 9.54 -17.84
N GLN A 196 -9.31 8.69 -18.20
CA GLN A 196 -10.67 8.77 -17.67
C GLN A 196 -10.74 8.37 -16.18
N TYR A 197 -9.93 7.40 -15.77
CA TYR A 197 -9.92 6.87 -14.42
C TYR A 197 -8.66 7.32 -13.69
N PRO A 198 -8.74 7.71 -12.42
CA PRO A 198 -7.56 8.05 -11.64
C PRO A 198 -6.68 6.83 -11.38
N ASN A 199 -5.41 7.05 -11.13
CA ASN A 199 -4.52 5.99 -10.65
C ASN A 199 -4.90 5.63 -9.21
N LEU A 200 -5.42 4.41 -9.01
CA LEU A 200 -6.03 3.99 -7.73
C LEU A 200 -5.15 3.04 -6.93
N ALA A 201 -4.39 2.20 -7.61
CA ALA A 201 -3.76 1.06 -6.97
C ALA A 201 -2.38 0.76 -7.57
N TYR A 202 -1.53 0.18 -6.76
CA TYR A 202 -0.23 -0.35 -7.16
C TYR A 202 -0.35 -1.63 -8.00
N ALA A 203 -1.39 -2.41 -7.75
CA ALA A 203 -1.65 -3.67 -8.42
C ALA A 203 -3.15 -3.94 -8.54
N PHE A 204 -3.52 -4.85 -9.42
CA PHE A 204 -4.87 -5.43 -9.45
C PHE A 204 -4.81 -6.94 -9.69
N LEU A 205 -5.85 -7.62 -9.21
CA LEU A 205 -6.06 -9.05 -9.38
C LEU A 205 -7.38 -9.27 -10.11
N ASP A 206 -7.35 -10.01 -11.20
CA ASP A 206 -8.54 -10.41 -11.95
C ASP A 206 -8.45 -11.87 -12.36
N GLN A 207 -9.50 -12.65 -12.12
CA GLN A 207 -9.61 -14.07 -12.47
C GLN A 207 -8.40 -14.92 -12.07
N GLY A 208 -7.72 -14.54 -10.98
CA GLY A 208 -6.51 -15.23 -10.49
C GLY A 208 -5.20 -14.75 -11.12
N GLU A 209 -5.24 -13.83 -12.07
CA GLU A 209 -4.07 -13.20 -12.64
C GLU A 209 -3.73 -11.91 -11.89
N TYR A 210 -2.48 -11.78 -11.47
CA TYR A 210 -1.96 -10.63 -10.73
C TYR A 210 -1.13 -9.73 -11.64
N TYR A 211 -1.45 -8.45 -11.62
CA TYR A 211 -0.77 -7.42 -12.40
C TYR A 211 -0.30 -6.32 -11.47
N SER A 212 0.96 -5.96 -11.53
CA SER A 212 1.54 -4.92 -10.69
C SER A 212 2.30 -3.87 -11.47
N GLN A 213 2.50 -2.73 -10.83
CA GLN A 213 3.32 -1.66 -11.38
C GLN A 213 4.76 -2.15 -11.65
N ASP A 214 5.28 -3.08 -10.84
CA ASP A 214 6.66 -3.57 -10.96
C ASP A 214 6.88 -4.50 -12.15
N ASP A 215 5.84 -5.18 -12.64
CA ASP A 215 5.96 -6.15 -13.75
C ASP A 215 6.41 -5.51 -15.07
N ASN A 216 6.24 -4.20 -15.20
CA ASN A 216 6.51 -3.45 -16.42
C ASN A 216 7.71 -2.50 -16.32
N TRP A 217 8.55 -2.66 -15.30
CA TRP A 217 9.68 -1.76 -15.09
C TRP A 217 10.87 -2.12 -15.95
N THR A 218 11.44 -1.08 -16.54
CA THR A 218 12.79 -1.14 -17.10
C THR A 218 13.66 -0.11 -16.41
N ASP A 219 14.92 -0.42 -16.18
CA ASP A 219 15.89 0.50 -15.53
C ASP A 219 16.11 1.81 -16.29
N ARG A 220 15.57 1.92 -17.52
CA ARG A 220 15.71 3.07 -18.41
C ARG A 220 14.60 4.11 -18.27
N GLN A 221 13.51 3.79 -17.55
CA GLN A 221 12.36 4.68 -17.41
C GLN A 221 12.50 5.57 -16.18
N SER A 222 12.10 6.84 -16.29
CA SER A 222 11.95 7.72 -15.13
C SER A 222 10.80 7.26 -14.22
N PRO A 223 10.76 7.69 -12.95
CA PRO A 223 9.61 7.40 -12.07
C PRO A 223 8.27 7.87 -12.64
N GLU A 224 8.24 9.00 -13.32
CA GLU A 224 7.06 9.58 -13.95
C GLU A 224 6.59 8.72 -15.13
N GLU A 225 7.52 8.32 -16.02
CA GLU A 225 7.22 7.42 -17.14
C GLU A 225 6.66 6.08 -16.67
N ARG A 226 7.15 5.54 -15.53
CA ARG A 226 6.64 4.31 -14.93
C ARG A 226 5.22 4.48 -14.41
N LYS A 227 4.95 5.57 -13.69
CA LYS A 227 3.61 5.90 -13.19
C LYS A 227 2.61 6.06 -14.34
N GLU A 228 3.02 6.73 -15.41
CA GLU A 228 2.18 6.92 -16.58
C GLU A 228 1.91 5.61 -17.31
N ALA A 229 2.93 4.78 -17.52
CA ALA A 229 2.77 3.47 -18.14
C ALA A 229 1.81 2.58 -17.36
N TRP A 230 1.95 2.55 -16.04
CA TRP A 230 1.03 1.84 -15.15
C TRP A 230 -0.39 2.39 -15.23
N HIS A 231 -0.54 3.71 -15.15
CA HIS A 231 -1.85 4.35 -15.24
C HIS A 231 -2.57 4.01 -16.55
N LYS A 232 -1.83 3.95 -17.65
CA LYS A 232 -2.36 3.54 -18.96
C LYS A 232 -2.89 2.10 -18.92
N ILE A 233 -2.16 1.17 -18.30
CA ILE A 233 -2.56 -0.23 -18.15
C ILE A 233 -3.83 -0.31 -17.30
N LEU A 234 -3.82 0.31 -16.13
CA LEU A 234 -4.96 0.31 -15.21
C LEU A 234 -6.20 0.95 -15.84
N ASN A 235 -6.05 2.08 -16.54
CA ASN A 235 -7.15 2.74 -17.24
C ASN A 235 -7.74 1.84 -18.34
N HIS A 236 -6.89 1.18 -19.13
CA HIS A 236 -7.34 0.25 -20.15
C HIS A 236 -8.10 -0.93 -19.54
N TYR A 237 -7.59 -1.51 -18.46
CA TYR A 237 -8.23 -2.59 -17.73
C TYR A 237 -9.60 -2.16 -17.20
N ILE A 238 -9.69 -1.03 -16.49
CA ILE A 238 -10.98 -0.53 -15.98
C ILE A 238 -11.96 -0.27 -17.13
N CYS A 239 -11.51 0.23 -18.28
CA CYS A 239 -12.38 0.36 -19.45
C CYS A 239 -12.96 -0.98 -19.92
N SER A 240 -12.17 -2.04 -19.88
CA SER A 240 -12.53 -3.34 -20.47
C SER A 240 -13.48 -4.18 -19.62
N ILE A 241 -13.46 -4.02 -18.29
CA ILE A 241 -14.32 -4.82 -17.40
C ILE A 241 -15.80 -4.40 -17.50
N PRO A 242 -16.76 -5.33 -17.32
CA PRO A 242 -18.19 -5.02 -17.34
C PRO A 242 -18.60 -3.95 -16.32
N SER A 243 -19.64 -3.21 -16.61
CA SER A 243 -20.15 -2.15 -15.72
C SER A 243 -20.64 -2.67 -14.36
N ASP A 244 -21.09 -3.92 -14.31
CA ASP A 244 -21.58 -4.57 -13.08
C ASP A 244 -20.47 -5.26 -12.27
N SER A 245 -19.23 -5.24 -12.75
CA SER A 245 -18.09 -5.79 -12.00
C SER A 245 -17.95 -5.09 -10.65
N VAL A 246 -17.80 -5.87 -9.58
CA VAL A 246 -17.51 -5.35 -8.25
C VAL A 246 -16.02 -5.10 -8.14
N MET A 247 -15.67 -3.87 -7.82
CA MET A 247 -14.30 -3.46 -7.55
C MET A 247 -14.08 -3.38 -6.05
N VAL A 248 -12.99 -3.93 -5.56
CA VAL A 248 -12.68 -4.01 -4.14
C VAL A 248 -11.27 -3.50 -3.90
N GLY A 249 -11.13 -2.51 -3.02
CA GLY A 249 -9.85 -2.08 -2.49
C GLY A 249 -9.37 -3.06 -1.43
N VAL A 250 -8.16 -3.58 -1.61
CA VAL A 250 -7.55 -4.54 -0.69
C VAL A 250 -6.19 -4.02 -0.25
N ASP A 251 -5.98 -4.02 1.05
CA ASP A 251 -4.66 -3.83 1.65
C ASP A 251 -4.01 -5.19 1.79
N CYS A 252 -2.84 -5.37 1.23
CA CYS A 252 -2.14 -6.64 1.26
C CYS A 252 -0.66 -6.44 1.59
N HIS A 253 -0.06 -7.48 2.16
CA HIS A 253 1.36 -7.53 2.52
C HIS A 253 2.03 -8.74 1.86
N ILE A 254 3.22 -8.50 1.31
CA ILE A 254 4.07 -9.53 0.66
C ILE A 254 5.24 -9.85 1.56
#